data_693e72f895199ae1033585a4988641d2
#
_entry.id   693e72f895199ae1033585a4988641d2
#
_cell.length_a   1.000
_cell.length_b   1.000
_cell.length_c   1.000
_cell.angle_alpha   90.00
_cell.angle_beta   90.00
_cell.angle_gamma   90.00
#
_symmetry.space_group_name_H-M   'P 1'
#
loop_
_entity.id
_entity.type
_entity.pdbx_description
1 polymer ?
#
loop_
_entity_poly.entity_id
_entity_poly.type
_entity_poly.pdbx_seq_one_letter_code
_entity_poly.pdbx_strand_id
1 'polypeptide(L)'
;MKHFSTETEKDTVLFKTPFSPLYVRCALKNLKSTRILCMTALLCALCALIDIFYLMIGGAFLRIYFSFLVAGLLCMISGPFLAIPAGFLVDTLSFLFSGGDPAGYFPGYALSSMLSFLIYALFFYRAKLSLSRLFAARLTVNVLINVILGSVWKHILYGNAYIVYFISGAIKNIAMLPIEAALMLILYRRLVPILQRMRVIPGSVEITVQRRDYVFSAIAGVIGVAVLIAYYVYKNR
;
A
#
# COMPACT_ATOMS: atom_id res chain seq x y z
N MET A 1 37.65 -15.17 10.64
CA MET A 1 37.31 -13.73 10.50
C MET A 1 36.60 -13.33 9.17
N LYS A 2 36.77 -14.08 8.07
CA LYS A 2 36.13 -13.77 6.76
C LYS A 2 34.59 -14.05 6.68
N HIS A 3 34.01 -14.79 7.61
CA HIS A 3 32.58 -15.14 7.58
C HIS A 3 31.67 -14.04 8.15
N PHE A 4 32.22 -13.16 9.01
CA PHE A 4 31.45 -12.10 9.66
C PHE A 4 31.27 -10.85 8.76
N SER A 5 32.23 -10.58 7.86
CA SER A 5 32.16 -9.44 6.94
C SER A 5 31.16 -9.63 5.78
N THR A 6 30.92 -10.87 5.38
CA THR A 6 30.00 -11.18 4.27
C THR A 6 28.50 -11.10 4.65
N GLU A 7 28.15 -11.27 5.94
CA GLU A 7 26.74 -11.12 6.38
C GLU A 7 26.34 -9.66 6.53
N THR A 8 27.23 -8.82 7.06
CA THR A 8 26.99 -7.36 7.21
C THR A 8 26.87 -6.66 5.86
N GLU A 9 27.63 -7.09 4.87
CA GLU A 9 27.60 -6.51 3.52
C GLU A 9 26.31 -6.88 2.77
N LYS A 10 25.76 -8.09 2.97
CA LYS A 10 24.48 -8.53 2.40
C LYS A 10 23.28 -7.80 2.97
N ASP A 11 23.35 -7.30 4.21
CA ASP A 11 22.27 -6.57 4.86
C ASP A 11 22.15 -5.12 4.39
N THR A 12 23.18 -4.57 3.73
CA THR A 12 23.20 -3.19 3.21
C THR A 12 22.81 -3.07 1.74
N VAL A 13 22.64 -4.19 1.00
CA VAL A 13 22.37 -4.15 -0.43
C VAL A 13 20.97 -3.63 -0.73
N LEU A 14 20.92 -2.55 -1.54
CA LEU A 14 19.70 -2.02 -2.15
C LEU A 14 19.56 -2.55 -3.58
N PHE A 15 18.34 -2.86 -3.96
CA PHE A 15 18.04 -3.36 -5.31
C PHE A 15 17.39 -2.28 -6.17
N LYS A 16 17.93 -2.08 -7.38
CA LYS A 16 17.30 -1.23 -8.41
C LYS A 16 16.07 -1.91 -9.02
N THR A 17 16.13 -3.24 -9.17
CA THR A 17 15.08 -4.07 -9.78
C THR A 17 14.74 -5.26 -8.87
N PRO A 18 13.45 -5.66 -8.78
CA PRO A 18 13.01 -6.77 -7.93
C PRO A 18 13.35 -8.16 -8.49
N PHE A 19 13.99 -8.26 -9.66
CA PHE A 19 14.24 -9.54 -10.36
C PHE A 19 15.65 -10.11 -10.15
N SER A 20 16.43 -9.58 -9.22
CA SER A 20 17.77 -10.15 -8.95
C SER A 20 17.66 -11.43 -8.10
N PRO A 21 18.50 -12.46 -8.34
CA PRO A 21 18.47 -13.69 -7.54
C PRO A 21 18.80 -13.44 -6.06
N LEU A 22 19.61 -12.41 -5.77
CA LEU A 22 19.89 -11.95 -4.41
C LEU A 22 18.66 -11.37 -3.71
N TYR A 23 17.80 -10.64 -4.43
CA TYR A 23 16.54 -10.12 -3.91
C TYR A 23 15.64 -11.25 -3.40
N VAL A 24 15.46 -12.30 -4.23
CA VAL A 24 14.65 -13.47 -3.89
C VAL A 24 15.22 -14.20 -2.66
N ARG A 25 16.55 -14.41 -2.62
CA ARG A 25 17.21 -15.05 -1.46
C ARG A 25 17.03 -14.24 -0.17
N CYS A 26 17.16 -12.92 -0.23
CA CYS A 26 16.94 -12.04 0.91
C CYS A 26 15.48 -12.11 1.39
N ALA A 27 14.52 -12.10 0.47
CA ALA A 27 13.12 -12.18 0.79
C ALA A 27 12.72 -13.54 1.39
N LEU A 28 13.30 -14.64 0.90
CA LEU A 28 13.12 -15.98 1.48
C LEU A 28 13.77 -16.12 2.87
N LYS A 29 14.88 -15.44 3.15
CA LYS A 29 15.51 -15.42 4.49
C LYS A 29 14.57 -14.77 5.52
N ASN A 30 13.75 -13.80 5.11
CA ASN A 30 12.78 -13.15 6.00
C ASN A 30 11.71 -14.12 6.53
N LEU A 31 11.33 -15.15 5.76
CA LEU A 31 10.41 -16.21 6.21
C LEU A 31 10.91 -17.00 7.43
N LYS A 32 12.24 -17.07 7.60
CA LYS A 32 12.88 -17.80 8.72
C LYS A 32 13.16 -16.91 9.92
N SER A 33 12.96 -15.59 9.80
CA SER A 33 13.26 -14.65 10.87
C SER A 33 12.02 -14.43 11.74
N THR A 34 12.01 -14.99 12.94
CA THR A 34 10.95 -14.82 13.94
C THR A 34 10.64 -13.33 14.20
N ARG A 35 11.68 -12.49 14.22
CA ARG A 35 11.54 -11.06 14.43
C ARG A 35 10.73 -10.39 13.33
N ILE A 36 11.02 -10.70 12.06
CA ILE A 36 10.29 -10.16 10.91
C ILE A 36 8.86 -10.70 10.89
N LEU A 37 8.67 -11.98 11.20
CA LEU A 37 7.34 -12.58 11.30
C LEU A 37 6.48 -11.90 12.37
N CYS A 38 7.00 -11.69 13.58
CA CYS A 38 6.28 -11.01 14.65
C CYS A 38 5.93 -9.55 14.26
N MET A 39 6.88 -8.82 13.66
CA MET A 39 6.64 -7.46 13.18
C MET A 39 5.57 -7.43 12.07
N THR A 40 5.62 -8.38 11.14
CA THR A 40 4.62 -8.49 10.07
C THR A 40 3.24 -8.78 10.64
N ALA A 41 3.12 -9.71 11.59
CA ALA A 41 1.86 -10.04 12.25
C ALA A 41 1.27 -8.81 13.00
N LEU A 42 2.11 -8.07 13.70
CA LEU A 42 1.70 -6.86 14.43
C LEU A 42 1.21 -5.77 13.47
N LEU A 43 1.90 -5.58 12.35
CA LEU A 43 1.49 -4.64 11.31
C LEU A 43 0.24 -5.11 10.55
N CYS A 44 0.01 -6.42 10.37
CA CYS A 44 -1.24 -6.96 9.83
C CYS A 44 -2.43 -6.61 10.75
N ALA A 45 -2.28 -6.82 12.06
CA ALA A 45 -3.30 -6.45 13.03
C ALA A 45 -3.60 -4.95 13.01
N LEU A 46 -2.54 -4.12 12.94
CA LEU A 46 -2.68 -2.67 12.83
C LEU A 46 -3.38 -2.24 11.53
N CYS A 47 -3.06 -2.88 10.39
CA CYS A 47 -3.77 -2.64 9.12
C CYS A 47 -5.25 -2.94 9.26
N ALA A 48 -5.61 -4.11 9.79
CA ALA A 48 -6.99 -4.53 9.97
C ALA A 48 -7.76 -3.57 10.91
N LEU A 49 -7.12 -3.11 11.99
CA LEU A 49 -7.71 -2.10 12.88
C LEU A 49 -7.95 -0.77 12.18
N ILE A 50 -7.00 -0.28 11.37
CA ILE A 50 -7.15 0.97 10.64
C ILE A 50 -8.23 0.86 9.56
N ASP A 51 -8.45 -0.30 8.97
CA ASP A 51 -9.51 -0.53 7.98
C ASP A 51 -10.92 -0.34 8.56
N ILE A 52 -11.10 -0.52 9.87
CA ILE A 52 -12.38 -0.24 10.55
C ILE A 52 -12.65 1.28 10.54
N PHE A 53 -11.58 2.09 10.65
CA PHE A 53 -11.67 3.54 10.63
C PHE A 53 -11.55 4.06 9.20
N TYR A 54 -12.66 4.14 8.50
CA TYR A 54 -12.71 4.75 7.18
C TYR A 54 -13.46 6.09 7.23
N LEU A 55 -13.02 7.05 6.42
CA LEU A 55 -13.75 8.29 6.25
C LEU A 55 -14.82 8.12 5.17
N MET A 56 -16.08 8.40 5.54
CA MET A 56 -17.17 8.52 4.59
C MET A 56 -17.34 9.98 4.19
N ILE A 57 -17.20 10.28 2.92
CA ILE A 57 -17.49 11.60 2.37
C ILE A 57 -18.68 11.46 1.41
N GLY A 58 -19.72 12.28 1.62
CA GLY A 58 -20.89 12.28 0.75
C GLY A 58 -21.81 11.05 0.89
N GLY A 59 -22.06 10.58 2.13
CA GLY A 59 -22.86 9.39 2.39
C GLY A 59 -22.08 8.10 2.07
N ALA A 60 -22.76 7.02 1.68
CA ALA A 60 -22.13 5.73 1.39
C ALA A 60 -21.22 5.71 0.14
N PHE A 61 -21.03 6.87 -0.51
CA PHE A 61 -20.43 6.98 -1.84
C PHE A 61 -18.90 6.87 -1.87
N LEU A 62 -18.22 7.48 -0.91
CA LEU A 62 -16.76 7.57 -0.89
C LEU A 62 -16.23 7.06 0.45
N ARG A 63 -15.76 5.84 0.47
CA ARG A 63 -15.01 5.29 1.62
C ARG A 63 -13.51 5.49 1.34
N ILE A 64 -12.81 6.19 2.23
CA ILE A 64 -11.37 6.40 2.18
C ILE A 64 -10.75 5.57 3.30
N TYR A 65 -9.91 4.62 2.94
CA TYR A 65 -9.18 3.78 3.87
C TYR A 65 -7.75 4.29 4.01
N PHE A 66 -7.22 4.29 5.23
CA PHE A 66 -5.85 4.72 5.53
C PHE A 66 -4.87 3.55 5.71
N SER A 67 -5.34 2.33 5.66
CA SER A 67 -4.55 1.11 5.84
C SER A 67 -3.40 0.97 4.85
N PHE A 68 -3.50 1.59 3.66
CA PHE A 68 -2.41 1.61 2.67
C PHE A 68 -1.09 2.17 3.23
N LEU A 69 -1.16 3.07 4.22
CA LEU A 69 0.01 3.65 4.88
C LEU A 69 0.81 2.57 5.62
N VAL A 70 0.11 1.75 6.39
CA VAL A 70 0.72 0.67 7.17
C VAL A 70 1.06 -0.52 6.27
N ALA A 71 0.21 -0.83 5.27
CA ALA A 71 0.45 -1.89 4.30
C ALA A 71 1.79 -1.70 3.56
N GLY A 72 2.09 -0.49 3.12
CA GLY A 72 3.36 -0.20 2.47
C GLY A 72 4.57 -0.36 3.41
N LEU A 73 4.46 0.03 4.70
CA LEU A 73 5.50 -0.20 5.70
C LEU A 73 5.70 -1.70 5.96
N LEU A 74 4.60 -2.45 6.11
CA LEU A 74 4.62 -3.89 6.24
C LEU A 74 5.37 -4.53 5.07
N CYS A 75 5.02 -4.19 3.85
CA CYS A 75 5.62 -4.73 2.64
C CYS A 75 7.12 -4.37 2.51
N MET A 76 7.52 -3.19 2.99
CA MET A 76 8.93 -2.78 3.04
C MET A 76 9.77 -3.66 3.98
N ILE A 77 9.18 -4.14 5.08
CA ILE A 77 9.84 -4.98 6.08
C ILE A 77 9.79 -6.45 5.67
N SER A 78 8.62 -6.94 5.33
CA SER A 78 8.35 -8.37 5.09
C SER A 78 8.95 -8.89 3.79
N GLY A 79 8.92 -8.06 2.73
CA GLY A 79 9.26 -8.51 1.37
C GLY A 79 8.12 -9.29 0.69
N PRO A 80 8.27 -9.64 -0.61
CA PRO A 80 7.16 -10.13 -1.43
C PRO A 80 6.55 -11.45 -0.95
N PHE A 81 7.35 -12.38 -0.45
CA PHE A 81 6.86 -13.71 -0.04
C PHE A 81 6.02 -13.69 1.23
N LEU A 82 6.29 -12.77 2.16
CA LEU A 82 5.47 -12.57 3.36
C LEU A 82 4.31 -11.59 3.08
N ALA A 83 4.46 -10.68 2.13
CA ALA A 83 3.45 -9.70 1.80
C ALA A 83 2.16 -10.35 1.25
N ILE A 84 2.30 -11.40 0.42
CA ILE A 84 1.14 -12.12 -0.14
C ILE A 84 0.23 -12.69 0.96
N PRO A 85 0.72 -13.60 1.85
CA PRO A 85 -0.13 -14.12 2.92
C PRO A 85 -0.56 -13.04 3.91
N ALA A 86 0.25 -11.99 4.12
CA ALA A 86 -0.15 -10.85 4.95
C ALA A 86 -1.35 -10.10 4.36
N GLY A 87 -1.41 -9.90 3.04
CA GLY A 87 -2.55 -9.30 2.35
C GLY A 87 -3.83 -10.12 2.52
N PHE A 88 -3.74 -11.45 2.44
CA PHE A 88 -4.87 -12.34 2.72
C PHE A 88 -5.36 -12.22 4.17
N LEU A 89 -4.42 -12.25 5.12
CA LEU A 89 -4.75 -12.13 6.55
C LEU A 89 -5.40 -10.78 6.87
N VAL A 90 -4.87 -9.68 6.33
CA VAL A 90 -5.43 -8.34 6.57
C VAL A 90 -6.85 -8.25 6.03
N ASP A 91 -7.12 -8.71 4.81
CA ASP A 91 -8.47 -8.71 4.23
C ASP A 91 -9.45 -9.52 5.07
N THR A 92 -9.06 -10.74 5.46
CA THR A 92 -9.89 -11.62 6.30
C THR A 92 -10.16 -11.02 7.67
N LEU A 93 -9.14 -10.45 8.33
CA LEU A 93 -9.30 -9.80 9.63
C LEU A 93 -10.17 -8.54 9.53
N SER A 94 -9.95 -7.71 8.50
CA SER A 94 -10.76 -6.51 8.24
C SER A 94 -12.22 -6.87 8.02
N PHE A 95 -12.51 -7.94 7.29
CA PHE A 95 -13.87 -8.44 7.11
C PHE A 95 -14.50 -8.88 8.44
N LEU A 96 -13.78 -9.65 9.26
CA LEU A 96 -14.28 -10.12 10.54
C LEU A 96 -14.57 -8.98 11.52
N PHE A 97 -13.69 -7.95 11.56
CA PHE A 97 -13.81 -6.85 12.51
C PHE A 97 -14.78 -5.75 12.06
N SER A 98 -14.99 -5.56 10.75
CA SER A 98 -15.93 -4.56 10.23
C SER A 98 -17.40 -4.99 10.27
N GLY A 99 -17.71 -6.16 10.81
CA GLY A 99 -19.06 -6.71 10.85
C GLY A 99 -19.53 -7.32 9.52
N GLY A 100 -18.61 -7.49 8.58
CA GLY A 100 -18.88 -8.09 7.28
C GLY A 100 -19.46 -7.13 6.24
N ASP A 101 -19.45 -7.55 4.99
CA ASP A 101 -20.20 -6.91 3.91
C ASP A 101 -21.58 -7.60 3.83
N PRO A 102 -22.69 -6.89 3.53
CA PRO A 102 -23.98 -7.52 3.29
C PRO A 102 -23.97 -8.62 2.22
N ALA A 103 -23.02 -8.55 1.28
CA ALA A 103 -22.79 -9.58 0.27
C ALA A 103 -22.02 -10.81 0.79
N GLY A 104 -21.58 -10.82 2.06
CA GLY A 104 -20.74 -11.86 2.64
C GLY A 104 -19.25 -11.73 2.31
N TYR A 105 -18.47 -12.73 2.73
CA TYR A 105 -17.03 -12.79 2.39
C TYR A 105 -16.84 -13.15 0.94
N PHE A 106 -16.18 -12.26 0.19
CA PHE A 106 -15.88 -12.47 -1.22
C PHE A 106 -14.37 -12.65 -1.47
N PRO A 107 -13.93 -13.85 -1.90
CA PRO A 107 -12.49 -14.14 -2.09
C PRO A 107 -11.78 -13.23 -3.09
N GLY A 108 -12.51 -12.57 -3.98
CA GLY A 108 -11.97 -11.61 -4.94
C GLY A 108 -11.32 -10.39 -4.26
N TYR A 109 -11.86 -9.95 -3.12
CA TYR A 109 -11.25 -8.85 -2.34
C TYR A 109 -9.96 -9.31 -1.67
N ALA A 110 -9.91 -10.55 -1.17
CA ALA A 110 -8.67 -11.14 -0.65
C ALA A 110 -7.58 -11.21 -1.72
N LEU A 111 -7.93 -11.63 -2.93
CA LEU A 111 -6.99 -11.63 -4.07
C LEU A 111 -6.49 -10.22 -4.38
N SER A 112 -7.37 -9.22 -4.38
CA SER A 112 -7.00 -7.82 -4.57
C SER A 112 -6.04 -7.31 -3.50
N SER A 113 -6.27 -7.67 -2.25
CA SER A 113 -5.39 -7.34 -1.12
C SER A 113 -4.02 -8.00 -1.27
N MET A 114 -3.96 -9.30 -1.58
CA MET A 114 -2.70 -10.03 -1.82
C MET A 114 -1.87 -9.38 -2.94
N LEU A 115 -2.52 -9.02 -4.06
CA LEU A 115 -1.86 -8.36 -5.19
C LEU A 115 -1.39 -6.94 -4.84
N SER A 116 -2.18 -6.17 -4.08
CA SER A 116 -1.79 -4.85 -3.59
C SER A 116 -0.53 -4.91 -2.74
N PHE A 117 -0.49 -5.86 -1.80
CA PHE A 117 0.67 -6.07 -0.92
C PHE A 117 1.89 -6.54 -1.71
N LEU A 118 1.71 -7.42 -2.69
CA LEU A 118 2.80 -7.83 -3.59
C LEU A 118 3.37 -6.62 -4.35
N ILE A 119 2.51 -5.77 -4.94
CA ILE A 119 2.94 -4.56 -5.65
C ILE A 119 3.74 -3.65 -4.70
N TYR A 120 3.22 -3.35 -3.51
CA TYR A 120 3.97 -2.55 -2.54
C TYR A 120 5.32 -3.17 -2.18
N ALA A 121 5.39 -4.49 -1.99
CA ALA A 121 6.65 -5.17 -1.69
C ALA A 121 7.66 -5.06 -2.84
N LEU A 122 7.22 -5.18 -4.10
CA LEU A 122 8.08 -5.02 -5.26
C LEU A 122 8.66 -3.60 -5.39
N PHE A 123 7.89 -2.59 -4.99
CA PHE A 123 8.34 -1.19 -5.06
C PHE A 123 9.19 -0.77 -3.86
N PHE A 124 8.90 -1.27 -2.64
CA PHE A 124 9.45 -0.72 -1.41
C PHE A 124 10.51 -1.61 -0.74
N TYR A 125 10.47 -2.93 -0.96
CA TYR A 125 11.40 -3.84 -0.29
C TYR A 125 12.84 -3.59 -0.73
N ARG A 126 13.70 -3.20 0.23
CA ARG A 126 15.13 -2.91 0.02
C ARG A 126 15.39 -1.96 -1.16
N ALA A 127 14.58 -0.93 -1.30
CA ALA A 127 14.68 0.04 -2.39
C ALA A 127 14.88 1.45 -1.86
N LYS A 128 15.55 2.31 -2.65
CA LYS A 128 15.59 3.75 -2.35
C LYS A 128 14.18 4.33 -2.51
N LEU A 129 13.69 5.00 -1.48
CA LEU A 129 12.39 5.63 -1.50
C LEU A 129 12.51 7.04 -2.05
N SER A 130 11.76 7.33 -3.09
CA SER A 130 11.59 8.67 -3.66
C SER A 130 10.11 8.96 -3.81
N LEU A 131 9.72 10.23 -3.90
CA LEU A 131 8.32 10.58 -4.15
C LEU A 131 7.78 9.91 -5.42
N SER A 132 8.58 9.91 -6.49
CA SER A 132 8.20 9.25 -7.75
C SER A 132 7.94 7.76 -7.58
N ARG A 133 8.70 7.06 -6.73
CA ARG A 133 8.51 5.64 -6.45
C ARG A 133 7.28 5.38 -5.60
N LEU A 134 7.01 6.22 -4.61
CA LEU A 134 5.78 6.15 -3.80
C LEU A 134 4.55 6.42 -4.68
N PHE A 135 4.62 7.44 -5.52
CA PHE A 135 3.58 7.79 -6.48
C PHE A 135 3.33 6.65 -7.48
N ALA A 136 4.40 6.09 -8.08
CA ALA A 136 4.29 4.99 -9.03
C ALA A 136 3.70 3.72 -8.38
N ALA A 137 4.11 3.36 -7.16
CA ALA A 137 3.54 2.24 -6.43
C ALA A 137 2.04 2.44 -6.19
N ARG A 138 1.67 3.64 -5.72
CA ARG A 138 0.26 3.95 -5.44
C ARG A 138 -0.58 4.03 -6.71
N LEU A 139 -0.04 4.64 -7.78
CA LEU A 139 -0.68 4.67 -9.09
C LEU A 139 -0.96 3.25 -9.61
N THR A 140 0.03 2.37 -9.53
CA THR A 140 -0.11 0.98 -9.97
C THR A 140 -1.21 0.25 -9.19
N VAL A 141 -1.23 0.38 -7.86
CA VAL A 141 -2.29 -0.21 -7.02
C VAL A 141 -3.65 0.41 -7.35
N ASN A 142 -3.74 1.73 -7.47
CA ASN A 142 -5.00 2.41 -7.76
C ASN A 142 -5.56 1.99 -9.13
N VAL A 143 -4.74 1.92 -10.16
CA VAL A 143 -5.19 1.55 -11.51
C VAL A 143 -5.52 0.06 -11.60
N LEU A 144 -4.56 -0.81 -11.28
CA LEU A 144 -4.73 -2.25 -11.50
C LEU A 144 -5.72 -2.89 -10.51
N ILE A 145 -5.62 -2.52 -9.23
CA ILE A 145 -6.40 -3.18 -8.19
C ILE A 145 -7.70 -2.44 -7.92
N ASN A 146 -7.65 -1.15 -7.61
CA ASN A 146 -8.85 -0.43 -7.17
C ASN A 146 -9.80 -0.10 -8.34
N VAL A 147 -9.26 0.27 -9.51
CA VAL A 147 -10.09 0.63 -10.67
C VAL A 147 -10.43 -0.61 -11.49
N ILE A 148 -9.46 -1.33 -12.03
CA ILE A 148 -9.75 -2.44 -12.94
C ILE A 148 -10.36 -3.61 -12.16
N LEU A 149 -9.60 -4.20 -11.24
CA LEU A 149 -10.03 -5.41 -10.52
C LEU A 149 -11.24 -5.12 -9.61
N GLY A 150 -11.24 -4.00 -8.90
CA GLY A 150 -12.35 -3.59 -8.05
C GLY A 150 -13.66 -3.35 -8.82
N SER A 151 -13.60 -2.89 -10.08
CA SER A 151 -14.78 -2.75 -10.92
C SER A 151 -15.31 -4.10 -11.40
N VAL A 152 -14.42 -5.04 -11.69
CA VAL A 152 -14.80 -6.44 -12.03
C VAL A 152 -15.53 -7.09 -10.87
N TRP A 153 -15.01 -6.98 -9.65
CA TRP A 153 -15.65 -7.58 -8.47
C TRP A 153 -17.01 -6.96 -8.17
N LYS A 154 -17.13 -5.64 -8.27
CA LYS A 154 -18.41 -4.95 -8.08
C LYS A 154 -19.42 -5.34 -9.15
N HIS A 155 -19.00 -5.50 -10.40
CA HIS A 155 -19.87 -5.99 -11.46
C HIS A 155 -20.38 -7.41 -11.16
N ILE A 156 -19.51 -8.31 -10.70
CA ILE A 156 -19.91 -9.68 -10.34
C ILE A 156 -20.86 -9.70 -9.14
N LEU A 157 -20.62 -8.87 -8.11
CA LEU A 157 -21.40 -8.90 -6.88
C LEU A 157 -22.73 -8.16 -6.98
N TYR A 158 -22.78 -7.03 -7.70
CA TYR A 158 -23.93 -6.14 -7.70
C TYR A 158 -24.65 -6.02 -9.04
N GLY A 159 -24.15 -6.67 -10.10
CA GLY A 159 -24.81 -6.80 -11.39
C GLY A 159 -24.94 -5.53 -12.25
N ASN A 160 -24.48 -4.35 -11.76
CA ASN A 160 -24.51 -3.12 -12.55
C ASN A 160 -23.44 -3.13 -13.66
N ALA A 161 -23.63 -2.30 -14.68
CA ALA A 161 -22.69 -2.21 -15.78
C ALA A 161 -21.25 -1.91 -15.31
N TYR A 162 -20.27 -2.69 -15.74
CA TYR A 162 -18.86 -2.54 -15.40
C TYR A 162 -18.35 -1.10 -15.57
N ILE A 163 -18.76 -0.45 -16.68
CA ILE A 163 -18.31 0.91 -17.02
C ILE A 163 -18.67 1.95 -15.96
N VAL A 164 -19.80 1.80 -15.26
CA VAL A 164 -20.25 2.71 -14.21
C VAL A 164 -19.30 2.64 -13.01
N TYR A 165 -18.90 1.42 -12.61
CA TYR A 165 -17.95 1.22 -11.52
C TYR A 165 -16.54 1.66 -11.91
N PHE A 166 -16.16 1.41 -13.16
CA PHE A 166 -14.86 1.80 -13.70
C PHE A 166 -14.68 3.33 -13.70
N ILE A 167 -15.63 4.08 -14.26
CA ILE A 167 -15.56 5.55 -14.33
C ILE A 167 -15.54 6.15 -12.92
N SER A 168 -16.46 5.75 -12.05
CA SER A 168 -16.53 6.27 -10.68
C SER A 168 -15.28 5.93 -9.86
N GLY A 169 -14.76 4.72 -10.02
CA GLY A 169 -13.52 4.26 -9.42
C GLY A 169 -12.30 5.03 -9.93
N ALA A 170 -12.21 5.26 -11.26
CA ALA A 170 -11.11 6.00 -11.87
C ALA A 170 -11.07 7.46 -11.38
N ILE A 171 -12.20 8.16 -11.39
CA ILE A 171 -12.28 9.56 -10.92
C ILE A 171 -11.83 9.65 -9.45
N LYS A 172 -12.38 8.79 -8.58
CA LYS A 172 -12.01 8.75 -7.16
C LYS A 172 -10.51 8.50 -6.97
N ASN A 173 -9.98 7.43 -7.55
CA ASN A 173 -8.61 7.01 -7.29
C ASN A 173 -7.57 7.95 -7.91
N ILE A 174 -7.85 8.55 -9.07
CA ILE A 174 -6.96 9.56 -9.68
C ILE A 174 -6.94 10.84 -8.83
N ALA A 175 -8.10 11.30 -8.37
CA ALA A 175 -8.18 12.50 -7.52
C ALA A 175 -7.53 12.31 -6.15
N MET A 176 -7.62 11.11 -5.56
CA MET A 176 -7.01 10.80 -4.26
C MET A 176 -5.51 10.51 -4.32
N LEU A 177 -4.99 10.11 -5.48
CA LEU A 177 -3.60 9.67 -5.65
C LEU A 177 -2.54 10.63 -5.08
N PRO A 178 -2.58 11.95 -5.36
CA PRO A 178 -1.58 12.87 -4.84
C PRO A 178 -1.65 13.03 -3.31
N ILE A 179 -2.84 12.99 -2.75
CA ILE A 179 -3.05 13.05 -1.29
C ILE A 179 -2.47 11.81 -0.63
N GLU A 180 -2.74 10.63 -1.19
CA GLU A 180 -2.24 9.36 -0.70
C GLU A 180 -0.72 9.28 -0.76
N ALA A 181 -0.12 9.73 -1.87
CA ALA A 181 1.33 9.78 -2.04
C ALA A 181 1.98 10.76 -1.04
N ALA A 182 1.36 11.91 -0.80
CA ALA A 182 1.82 12.88 0.19
C ALA A 182 1.79 12.31 1.61
N LEU A 183 0.70 11.68 1.99
CA LEU A 183 0.55 11.06 3.31
C LEU A 183 1.60 9.95 3.52
N MET A 184 1.81 9.09 2.51
CA MET A 184 2.88 8.09 2.56
C MET A 184 4.25 8.73 2.75
N LEU A 185 4.54 9.80 2.01
CA LEU A 185 5.83 10.49 2.09
C LEU A 185 6.08 11.06 3.49
N ILE A 186 5.09 11.77 4.06
CA ILE A 186 5.18 12.38 5.39
C ILE A 186 5.39 11.30 6.45
N LEU A 187 4.60 10.24 6.41
CA LEU A 187 4.67 9.15 7.37
C LEU A 187 6.00 8.39 7.28
N TYR A 188 6.41 8.01 6.07
CA TYR A 188 7.61 7.21 5.88
C TYR A 188 8.88 7.99 6.21
N ARG A 189 8.91 9.29 5.95
CA ARG A 189 10.02 10.14 6.38
C ARG A 189 10.24 10.11 7.89
N ARG A 190 9.18 9.92 8.68
CA ARG A 190 9.27 9.82 10.14
C ARG A 190 9.57 8.40 10.61
N LEU A 191 8.96 7.40 9.99
CA LEU A 191 9.04 6.02 10.45
C LEU A 191 10.27 5.26 9.96
N VAL A 192 10.75 5.52 8.74
CA VAL A 192 11.92 4.82 8.19
C VAL A 192 13.17 4.98 9.06
N PRO A 193 13.55 6.17 9.56
CA PRO A 193 14.70 6.30 10.47
C PRO A 193 14.54 5.51 11.78
N ILE A 194 13.31 5.40 12.29
CA ILE A 194 13.01 4.64 13.51
C ILE A 194 13.22 3.14 13.23
N LEU A 195 12.69 2.64 12.13
CA LEU A 195 12.82 1.24 11.72
C LEU A 195 14.29 0.86 11.43
N GLN A 196 15.08 1.79 10.91
CA GLN A 196 16.53 1.63 10.74
C GLN A 196 17.26 1.52 12.07
N ARG A 197 16.95 2.40 13.04
CA ARG A 197 17.50 2.32 14.40
C ARG A 197 17.17 0.99 15.08
N MET A 198 15.97 0.49 14.82
CA MET A 198 15.54 -0.83 15.29
C MET A 198 16.17 -1.99 14.50
N ARG A 199 17.00 -1.73 13.50
CA ARG A 199 17.64 -2.75 12.63
C ARG A 199 16.63 -3.69 11.97
N VAL A 200 15.44 -3.21 11.65
CA VAL A 200 14.38 -3.97 10.96
C VAL A 200 14.51 -3.84 9.45
N ILE A 201 14.96 -2.67 9.00
CA ILE A 201 15.27 -2.38 7.59
C ILE A 201 16.71 -1.95 7.44
N PRO A 202 17.35 -2.19 6.27
CA PRO A 202 18.73 -1.78 6.01
C PRO A 202 18.92 -0.28 6.22
N GLY A 203 20.05 0.11 6.84
CA GLY A 203 20.41 1.52 7.01
C GLY A 203 20.65 2.28 5.71
N SER A 204 20.82 1.56 4.61
CA SER A 204 21.00 2.09 3.25
C SER A 204 19.71 2.58 2.57
N VAL A 205 18.54 2.33 3.18
CA VAL A 205 17.25 2.84 2.64
C VAL A 205 17.17 4.33 2.92
N GLU A 206 17.44 5.15 1.91
CA GLU A 206 17.34 6.61 1.97
C GLU A 206 16.03 7.10 1.39
N ILE A 207 15.43 8.11 2.03
CA ILE A 207 14.30 8.83 1.47
C ILE A 207 14.83 10.11 0.83
N THR A 208 14.89 10.13 -0.49
CA THR A 208 15.31 11.30 -1.25
C THR A 208 14.09 12.17 -1.53
N VAL A 209 14.00 13.32 -0.85
CA VAL A 209 12.90 14.27 -1.00
C VAL A 209 13.44 15.66 -1.23
N GLN A 210 12.98 16.34 -2.28
CA GLN A 210 13.27 17.73 -2.58
C GLN A 210 12.12 18.63 -2.10
N ARG A 211 12.41 19.90 -1.80
CA ARG A 211 11.35 20.87 -1.43
C ARG A 211 10.22 20.96 -2.46
N ARG A 212 10.56 20.88 -3.74
CA ARG A 212 9.59 20.90 -4.83
C ARG A 212 8.60 19.72 -4.79
N ASP A 213 9.00 18.57 -4.22
CA ASP A 213 8.14 17.39 -4.13
C ASP A 213 6.95 17.63 -3.17
N TYR A 214 7.18 18.40 -2.09
CA TYR A 214 6.10 18.81 -1.18
C TYR A 214 5.16 19.82 -1.84
N VAL A 215 5.70 20.80 -2.57
CA VAL A 215 4.88 21.80 -3.26
C VAL A 215 4.04 21.13 -4.34
N PHE A 216 4.66 20.26 -5.15
CA PHE A 216 3.95 19.49 -6.17
C PHE A 216 2.84 18.62 -5.57
N SER A 217 3.13 17.89 -4.50
CA SER A 217 2.19 17.04 -3.79
C SER A 217 1.03 17.84 -3.16
N ALA A 218 1.31 19.03 -2.59
CA ALA A 218 0.29 19.91 -2.03
C ALA A 218 -0.64 20.47 -3.12
N ILE A 219 -0.08 20.99 -4.21
CA ILE A 219 -0.87 21.53 -5.34
C ILE A 219 -1.74 20.44 -5.97
N ALA A 220 -1.14 19.28 -6.25
CA ALA A 220 -1.87 18.14 -6.80
C ALA A 220 -2.96 17.61 -5.85
N GLY A 221 -2.71 17.68 -4.53
CA GLY A 221 -3.71 17.36 -3.50
C GLY A 221 -4.91 18.30 -3.51
N VAL A 222 -4.66 19.62 -3.60
CA VAL A 222 -5.73 20.63 -3.69
C VAL A 222 -6.58 20.41 -4.95
N ILE A 223 -5.94 20.16 -6.09
CA ILE A 223 -6.64 19.86 -7.35
C ILE A 223 -7.47 18.58 -7.20
N GLY A 224 -6.93 17.53 -6.58
CA GLY A 224 -7.63 16.28 -6.33
C GLY A 224 -8.90 16.47 -5.49
N VAL A 225 -8.81 17.24 -4.40
CA VAL A 225 -9.97 17.59 -3.56
C VAL A 225 -11.00 18.39 -4.35
N ALA A 226 -10.59 19.37 -5.14
CA ALA A 226 -11.49 20.17 -5.98
C ALA A 226 -12.25 19.31 -6.99
N VAL A 227 -11.57 18.36 -7.64
CA VAL A 227 -12.19 17.40 -8.58
C VAL A 227 -13.20 16.51 -7.86
N LEU A 228 -12.90 16.03 -6.65
CA LEU A 228 -13.85 15.21 -5.87
C LEU A 228 -15.09 16.00 -5.48
N ILE A 229 -14.95 17.26 -5.06
CA ILE A 229 -16.06 18.13 -4.71
C ILE A 229 -16.91 18.41 -5.96
N ALA A 230 -16.29 18.75 -7.09
CA ALA A 230 -16.99 18.98 -8.34
C ALA A 230 -17.77 17.74 -8.81
N TYR A 231 -17.16 16.56 -8.74
CA TYR A 231 -17.80 15.30 -9.07
C TYR A 231 -19.00 14.99 -8.14
N TYR A 232 -18.84 15.25 -6.83
CA TYR A 232 -19.91 15.07 -5.86
C TYR A 232 -21.10 15.99 -6.13
N VAL A 233 -20.84 17.28 -6.41
CA VAL A 233 -21.91 18.25 -6.74
C VAL A 233 -22.61 17.89 -8.04
N TYR A 234 -21.85 17.46 -9.07
CA TYR A 234 -22.44 17.04 -10.35
C TYR A 234 -23.36 15.82 -10.20
N LYS A 235 -22.98 14.87 -9.36
CA LYS A 235 -23.75 13.63 -9.18
C LYS A 235 -25.03 13.82 -8.34
N ASN A 236 -25.07 14.83 -7.46
CA ASN A 236 -26.22 15.14 -6.61
C ASN A 236 -27.17 16.20 -7.20
N ARG A 237 -26.87 16.66 -8.41
CA ARG A 237 -27.79 17.45 -9.23
C ARG A 237 -28.61 16.54 -10.12
#